data_b49c9e71215387bc90cd49d0b63ed985
#
_entry.id   b49c9e71215387bc90cd49d0b63ed985
#
_cell.length_a   1.000
_cell.length_b   1.000
_cell.length_c   1.000
_cell.angle_alpha   90.00
_cell.angle_beta   90.00
_cell.angle_gamma   90.00
#
_symmetry.space_group_name_H-M   'P 1'
#
loop_
_entity.id
_entity.type
_entity.pdbx_description
1 polymer ?
#
loop_
_entity_poly.entity_id
_entity_poly.type
_entity_poly.pdbx_seq_one_letter_code
_entity_poly.pdbx_strand_id
1 'polypeptide(L)'
;MNLSPQFRRYLALLCLLATPCVALAQRPNAKSVAKTPGGYNLANDSSLQGTILSYAENSKTPPLGTHVLLQTSSGNVDVHLGDARVLHQAKLSLAQGMSVRFVGQTQTVGQNAVFLARLVQVGSQVVAVRSNRGVPVTPGALRRKAAAKNAAAAQQGGAR
;
A
#
# COMPACT_ATOMS: atom_id res chain seq x y z
N MET A 1 19.71 57.76 26.25
CA MET A 1 19.44 56.60 27.15
C MET A 1 20.66 55.72 27.17
N ASN A 2 21.47 55.82 28.26
CA ASN A 2 22.70 55.05 28.42
C ASN A 2 22.35 53.66 28.97
N LEU A 3 22.46 52.64 28.14
CA LEU A 3 22.35 51.26 28.60
C LEU A 3 23.55 50.90 29.46
N SER A 4 23.32 50.36 30.66
CA SER A 4 24.33 49.98 31.62
C SER A 4 25.28 48.92 31.05
N PRO A 5 26.57 48.92 31.48
CA PRO A 5 27.59 47.99 30.94
C PRO A 5 27.28 46.51 31.22
N GLN A 6 26.40 46.23 32.13
CA GLN A 6 25.92 44.86 32.44
C GLN A 6 25.14 44.25 31.28
N PHE A 7 24.29 45.04 30.59
CA PHE A 7 23.49 44.57 29.47
C PHE A 7 24.32 44.18 28.24
N ARG A 8 25.51 44.80 28.04
CA ARG A 8 26.38 44.46 26.95
C ARG A 8 27.04 43.09 27.09
N ARG A 9 27.21 42.61 28.33
CA ARG A 9 27.84 41.28 28.58
C ARG A 9 26.85 40.13 28.34
N TYR A 10 25.56 40.32 28.56
CA TYR A 10 24.56 39.29 28.25
C TYR A 10 24.19 39.18 26.77
N LEU A 11 24.31 40.27 26.02
CA LEU A 11 24.08 40.24 24.59
C LEU A 11 25.18 39.48 23.81
N ALA A 12 26.41 39.48 24.31
CA ALA A 12 27.52 38.78 23.71
C ALA A 12 27.48 37.24 24.00
N LEU A 13 26.83 36.83 25.07
CA LEU A 13 26.78 35.42 25.47
C LEU A 13 25.61 34.66 24.79
N LEU A 14 24.61 35.37 24.25
CA LEU A 14 23.41 34.77 23.61
C LEU A 14 23.65 34.38 22.15
N CYS A 15 24.74 34.87 21.52
CA CYS A 15 25.06 34.56 20.11
C CYS A 15 25.85 33.28 19.88
N LEU A 16 26.29 32.59 20.95
CA LEU A 16 27.20 31.43 20.79
C LEU A 16 26.47 30.06 20.78
N LEU A 17 25.14 30.01 20.87
CA LEU A 17 24.38 28.75 20.92
C LEU A 17 23.53 28.48 19.69
N ALA A 18 23.65 29.25 18.61
CA ALA A 18 23.02 28.97 17.35
C ALA A 18 23.95 28.09 16.47
N THR A 19 24.17 26.86 16.88
CA THR A 19 24.70 25.85 15.94
C THR A 19 23.56 25.50 14.98
N PRO A 20 23.73 25.76 13.66
CA PRO A 20 22.77 25.26 12.68
C PRO A 20 22.94 23.73 12.64
N CYS A 21 21.95 23.02 13.18
CA CYS A 21 21.79 21.60 12.96
C CYS A 21 21.46 21.41 11.47
N VAL A 22 22.49 21.30 10.64
CA VAL A 22 22.35 20.90 9.24
C VAL A 22 21.89 19.43 9.29
N ALA A 23 20.58 19.23 9.32
CA ALA A 23 19.99 17.95 9.05
C ALA A 23 20.37 17.59 7.61
N LEU A 24 21.38 16.74 7.45
CA LEU A 24 21.65 16.03 6.22
C LEU A 24 20.42 15.16 5.96
N ALA A 25 19.46 15.74 5.23
CA ALA A 25 18.41 14.98 4.61
C ALA A 25 19.09 14.02 3.62
N GLN A 26 19.40 12.82 4.06
CA GLN A 26 19.78 11.72 3.19
C GLN A 26 18.57 11.46 2.28
N ARG A 27 18.61 12.05 1.09
CA ARG A 27 17.74 11.64 0.00
C ARG A 27 18.00 10.15 -0.21
N PRO A 28 17.00 9.27 -0.04
CA PRO A 28 17.19 7.90 -0.46
C PRO A 28 17.57 7.94 -1.94
N ASN A 29 18.72 7.37 -2.23
CA ASN A 29 19.26 7.28 -3.58
C ASN A 29 18.31 6.42 -4.38
N ALA A 30 17.33 7.06 -5.02
CA ALA A 30 16.42 6.42 -5.94
C ALA A 30 17.28 5.97 -7.13
N LYS A 31 17.79 4.74 -7.06
CA LYS A 31 18.30 4.05 -8.24
C LYS A 31 17.16 4.09 -9.24
N SER A 32 17.31 4.92 -10.27
CA SER A 32 16.43 4.91 -11.42
C SER A 32 16.60 3.57 -12.13
N VAL A 33 15.83 2.58 -11.66
CA VAL A 33 15.65 1.33 -12.39
C VAL A 33 14.93 1.73 -13.67
N ALA A 34 15.59 1.49 -14.81
CA ALA A 34 15.02 1.74 -16.11
C ALA A 34 13.60 1.17 -16.15
N LYS A 35 12.64 2.06 -16.34
CA LYS A 35 11.21 1.76 -16.32
C LYS A 35 10.88 0.88 -17.51
N THR A 36 10.84 -0.43 -17.31
CA THR A 36 10.23 -1.34 -18.27
C THR A 36 8.76 -0.95 -18.37
N PRO A 37 8.24 -0.59 -19.55
CA PRO A 37 6.84 -0.19 -19.67
C PRO A 37 5.95 -1.35 -19.22
N GLY A 38 5.21 -1.16 -18.12
CA GLY A 38 4.08 -2.00 -17.75
C GLY A 38 4.35 -3.20 -16.83
N GLY A 39 5.55 -3.42 -16.30
CA GLY A 39 5.83 -4.54 -15.38
C GLY A 39 5.51 -4.22 -13.90
N TYR A 40 4.70 -5.05 -13.25
CA TYR A 40 4.57 -5.03 -11.80
C TYR A 40 5.88 -5.50 -11.16
N ASN A 41 6.44 -4.72 -10.22
CA ASN A 41 7.68 -5.08 -9.54
C ASN A 41 7.44 -5.15 -8.02
N LEU A 42 7.61 -6.34 -7.45
CA LEU A 42 7.47 -6.58 -6.00
C LEU A 42 8.32 -5.65 -5.12
N ALA A 43 9.49 -5.22 -5.61
CA ALA A 43 10.36 -4.32 -4.87
C ALA A 43 9.73 -2.92 -4.69
N ASN A 44 8.71 -2.59 -5.48
CA ASN A 44 7.97 -1.32 -5.38
C ASN A 44 6.69 -1.46 -4.55
N ASP A 45 6.41 -2.63 -3.97
CA ASP A 45 5.27 -2.80 -3.09
C ASP A 45 5.41 -1.89 -1.88
N SER A 46 4.36 -1.15 -1.60
CA SER A 46 4.20 -0.32 -0.41
C SER A 46 2.96 -0.74 0.38
N SER A 47 2.90 -0.34 1.63
CA SER A 47 1.74 -0.60 2.48
C SER A 47 0.90 0.66 2.59
N LEU A 48 -0.40 0.55 2.32
CA LEU A 48 -1.39 1.60 2.44
C LEU A 48 -2.43 1.17 3.47
N GLN A 49 -2.62 1.98 4.52
CA GLN A 49 -3.60 1.72 5.57
C GLN A 49 -4.57 2.89 5.68
N GLY A 50 -5.84 2.60 5.94
CA GLY A 50 -6.84 3.64 6.08
C GLY A 50 -8.24 3.09 6.33
N THR A 51 -9.22 3.97 6.19
CA THR A 51 -10.65 3.67 6.33
C THR A 51 -11.33 3.72 4.96
N ILE A 52 -12.17 2.74 4.67
CA ILE A 52 -12.94 2.67 3.43
C ILE A 52 -14.00 3.78 3.42
N LEU A 53 -13.94 4.69 2.45
CA LEU A 53 -14.96 5.69 2.20
C LEU A 53 -16.07 5.16 1.28
N SER A 54 -15.69 4.41 0.25
CA SER A 54 -16.63 3.75 -0.66
C SER A 54 -16.05 2.47 -1.23
N TYR A 55 -16.95 1.55 -1.62
CA TYR A 55 -16.62 0.26 -2.19
C TYR A 55 -17.52 0.01 -3.40
N ALA A 56 -16.92 -0.31 -4.55
CA ALA A 56 -17.62 -0.61 -5.81
C ALA A 56 -17.06 -1.88 -6.45
N GLU A 57 -17.87 -2.94 -6.56
CA GLU A 57 -17.43 -4.25 -7.07
C GLU A 57 -17.23 -4.29 -8.59
N ASN A 58 -18.02 -3.54 -9.33
CA ASN A 58 -18.06 -3.58 -10.80
C ASN A 58 -17.91 -2.17 -11.37
N SER A 59 -16.89 -1.46 -10.95
CA SER A 59 -16.60 -0.12 -11.46
C SER A 59 -16.27 -0.18 -12.96
N LYS A 60 -16.82 0.78 -13.70
CA LYS A 60 -16.48 1.04 -15.11
C LYS A 60 -15.29 1.99 -15.25
N THR A 61 -14.75 2.48 -14.14
CA THR A 61 -13.54 3.31 -14.13
C THR A 61 -12.32 2.40 -14.37
N PRO A 62 -11.42 2.73 -15.29
CA PRO A 62 -10.20 1.97 -15.52
C PRO A 62 -9.24 2.04 -14.32
N PRO A 63 -8.60 0.89 -13.99
CA PRO A 63 -8.78 -0.46 -14.52
C PRO A 63 -10.11 -1.08 -14.08
N LEU A 64 -10.82 -1.75 -14.99
CA LEU A 64 -12.14 -2.31 -14.70
C LEU A 64 -12.13 -3.32 -13.56
N GLY A 65 -13.12 -3.29 -12.68
CA GLY A 65 -13.26 -4.24 -11.58
C GLY A 65 -13.65 -3.59 -10.26
N THR A 66 -13.12 -4.13 -9.18
CA THR A 66 -13.42 -3.67 -7.83
C THR A 66 -12.53 -2.49 -7.44
N HIS A 67 -13.16 -1.40 -7.02
CA HIS A 67 -12.50 -0.20 -6.51
C HIS A 67 -12.89 0.08 -5.07
N VAL A 68 -11.92 0.59 -4.31
CA VAL A 68 -12.10 1.10 -2.95
C VAL A 68 -11.53 2.51 -2.90
N LEU A 69 -12.33 3.47 -2.51
CA LEU A 69 -11.82 4.79 -2.12
C LEU A 69 -11.41 4.71 -0.66
N LEU A 70 -10.12 4.84 -0.41
CA LEU A 70 -9.52 4.72 0.92
C LEU A 70 -9.11 6.09 1.44
N GLN A 71 -9.55 6.44 2.64
CA GLN A 71 -9.05 7.60 3.38
C GLN A 71 -7.80 7.22 4.15
N THR A 72 -6.69 7.85 3.84
CA THR A 72 -5.39 7.68 4.52
C THR A 72 -4.98 8.96 5.24
N SER A 73 -3.90 8.91 6.00
CA SER A 73 -3.31 10.11 6.63
C SER A 73 -2.82 11.14 5.61
N SER A 74 -2.54 10.71 4.36
CA SER A 74 -2.03 11.56 3.27
C SER A 74 -3.11 12.00 2.29
N GLY A 75 -4.38 11.63 2.53
CA GLY A 75 -5.51 11.94 1.65
C GLY A 75 -6.22 10.69 1.11
N ASN A 76 -7.13 10.92 0.18
CA ASN A 76 -7.92 9.84 -0.42
C ASN A 76 -7.15 9.16 -1.55
N VAL A 77 -7.18 7.84 -1.58
CA VAL A 77 -6.50 7.02 -2.60
C VAL A 77 -7.50 6.05 -3.21
N ASP A 78 -7.54 6.00 -4.55
CA ASP A 78 -8.28 4.97 -5.29
C ASP A 78 -7.46 3.68 -5.33
N VAL A 79 -8.02 2.61 -4.78
CA VAL A 79 -7.40 1.29 -4.68
C VAL A 79 -8.16 0.30 -5.57
N HIS A 80 -7.48 -0.29 -6.56
CA HIS A 80 -8.05 -1.31 -7.42
C HIS A 80 -7.68 -2.72 -6.95
N LEU A 81 -8.69 -3.56 -6.74
CA LEU A 81 -8.55 -4.92 -6.20
C LEU A 81 -8.64 -6.01 -7.27
N GLY A 82 -9.22 -5.71 -8.43
CA GLY A 82 -9.49 -6.70 -9.47
C GLY A 82 -10.90 -7.30 -9.37
N ASP A 83 -11.02 -8.62 -9.33
CA ASP A 83 -12.30 -9.33 -9.35
C ASP A 83 -12.85 -9.52 -7.92
N ALA A 84 -14.03 -8.95 -7.61
CA ALA A 84 -14.70 -9.06 -6.30
C ALA A 84 -14.95 -10.52 -5.89
N ARG A 85 -15.19 -11.41 -6.85
CA ARG A 85 -15.42 -12.83 -6.59
C ARG A 85 -14.26 -13.51 -5.86
N VAL A 86 -13.05 -12.97 -5.98
CA VAL A 86 -11.86 -13.45 -5.22
C VAL A 86 -12.04 -13.20 -3.73
N LEU A 87 -12.54 -12.01 -3.36
CA LEU A 87 -12.83 -11.64 -1.97
C LEU A 87 -13.96 -12.49 -1.41
N HIS A 88 -15.05 -12.66 -2.19
CA HIS A 88 -16.21 -13.49 -1.80
C HIS A 88 -15.78 -14.95 -1.55
N GLN A 89 -14.95 -15.55 -2.41
CA GLN A 89 -14.43 -16.90 -2.20
C GLN A 89 -13.55 -17.01 -0.94
N ALA A 90 -12.81 -15.96 -0.62
CA ALA A 90 -12.02 -15.88 0.61
C ALA A 90 -12.88 -15.54 1.85
N LYS A 91 -14.21 -15.35 1.68
CA LYS A 91 -15.15 -14.91 2.73
C LYS A 91 -14.69 -13.59 3.38
N LEU A 92 -14.07 -12.70 2.59
CA LEU A 92 -13.69 -11.36 2.99
C LEU A 92 -14.68 -10.36 2.45
N SER A 93 -15.42 -9.71 3.34
CA SER A 93 -16.35 -8.62 3.00
C SER A 93 -15.69 -7.28 3.30
N LEU A 94 -15.80 -6.34 2.37
CA LEU A 94 -15.36 -4.96 2.55
C LEU A 94 -16.60 -4.06 2.59
N ALA A 95 -16.63 -3.12 3.52
CA ALA A 95 -17.71 -2.15 3.69
C ALA A 95 -17.16 -0.77 4.06
N GLN A 96 -17.95 0.25 3.79
CA GLN A 96 -17.66 1.62 4.21
C GLN A 96 -17.43 1.68 5.74
N GLY A 97 -16.48 2.48 6.19
CA GLY A 97 -16.11 2.64 7.59
C GLY A 97 -15.13 1.59 8.12
N MET A 98 -14.85 0.52 7.36
CA MET A 98 -13.89 -0.51 7.81
C MET A 98 -12.45 -0.01 7.68
N SER A 99 -11.64 -0.32 8.71
CA SER A 99 -10.19 -0.14 8.66
C SER A 99 -9.57 -1.31 7.89
N VAL A 100 -8.72 -1.01 6.92
CA VAL A 100 -8.11 -2.00 6.03
C VAL A 100 -6.68 -1.62 5.70
N ARG A 101 -5.86 -2.63 5.43
CA ARG A 101 -4.50 -2.46 4.93
C ARG A 101 -4.36 -3.13 3.58
N PHE A 102 -3.83 -2.40 2.62
CA PHE A 102 -3.47 -2.90 1.31
C PHE A 102 -1.95 -2.94 1.16
N VAL A 103 -1.45 -3.95 0.45
CA VAL A 103 -0.06 -4.01 0.00
C VAL A 103 -0.06 -4.08 -1.51
N GLY A 104 0.69 -3.22 -2.16
CA GLY A 104 0.73 -3.12 -3.61
C GLY A 104 1.55 -1.91 -4.06
N GLN A 105 1.28 -1.42 -5.25
CA GLN A 105 2.00 -0.26 -5.80
C GLN A 105 1.07 0.68 -6.54
N THR A 106 1.40 1.98 -6.52
CA THR A 106 0.73 2.99 -7.33
C THR A 106 1.19 2.88 -8.78
N GLN A 107 0.24 2.87 -9.70
CA GLN A 107 0.49 2.95 -11.14
C GLN A 107 -0.39 4.01 -11.79
N THR A 108 0.09 4.59 -12.87
CA THR A 108 -0.72 5.51 -13.69
C THR A 108 -1.50 4.68 -14.70
N VAL A 109 -2.83 4.78 -14.65
CA VAL A 109 -3.76 4.15 -15.60
C VAL A 109 -4.51 5.26 -16.32
N GLY A 110 -4.21 5.45 -17.60
CA GLY A 110 -4.65 6.65 -18.32
C GLY A 110 -4.04 7.91 -17.72
N GLN A 111 -4.87 8.82 -17.21
CA GLN A 111 -4.43 10.05 -16.54
C GLN A 111 -4.51 9.98 -15.00
N ASN A 112 -4.99 8.86 -14.44
CA ASN A 112 -5.23 8.71 -13.03
C ASN A 112 -4.17 7.85 -12.35
N ALA A 113 -3.74 8.27 -11.15
CA ALA A 113 -2.93 7.44 -10.27
C ALA A 113 -3.85 6.49 -9.49
N VAL A 114 -3.64 5.19 -9.64
CA VAL A 114 -4.42 4.14 -8.98
C VAL A 114 -3.49 3.22 -8.21
N PHE A 115 -3.84 2.90 -6.98
CA PHE A 115 -3.11 1.92 -6.18
C PHE A 115 -3.56 0.50 -6.54
N LEU A 116 -2.69 -0.27 -7.18
CA LEU A 116 -2.97 -1.66 -7.53
C LEU A 116 -2.64 -2.57 -6.34
N ALA A 117 -3.65 -2.95 -5.57
CA ALA A 117 -3.46 -3.83 -4.43
C ALA A 117 -3.10 -5.25 -4.88
N ARG A 118 -2.10 -5.85 -4.24
CA ARG A 118 -1.73 -7.26 -4.37
C ARG A 118 -2.30 -8.08 -3.22
N LEU A 119 -2.23 -7.53 -2.00
CA LEU A 119 -2.80 -8.13 -0.80
C LEU A 119 -3.82 -7.16 -0.18
N VAL A 120 -4.87 -7.74 0.38
CA VAL A 120 -5.88 -7.06 1.20
C VAL A 120 -5.83 -7.69 2.59
N GLN A 121 -5.72 -6.88 3.63
CA GLN A 121 -5.73 -7.33 5.02
C GLN A 121 -6.84 -6.62 5.80
N VAL A 122 -7.70 -7.40 6.44
CA VAL A 122 -8.73 -6.93 7.39
C VAL A 122 -8.56 -7.73 8.69
N GLY A 123 -8.18 -7.04 9.75
CA GLY A 123 -7.79 -7.72 10.99
C GLY A 123 -6.65 -8.72 10.77
N SER A 124 -6.85 -9.98 11.12
CA SER A 124 -5.89 -11.07 10.91
C SER A 124 -6.00 -11.76 9.54
N GLN A 125 -7.07 -11.48 8.78
CA GLN A 125 -7.31 -12.13 7.49
C GLN A 125 -6.53 -11.41 6.38
N VAL A 126 -5.78 -12.17 5.58
CA VAL A 126 -5.03 -11.66 4.42
C VAL A 126 -5.46 -12.41 3.17
N VAL A 127 -5.82 -11.68 2.12
CA VAL A 127 -6.24 -12.22 0.83
C VAL A 127 -5.35 -11.67 -0.28
N ALA A 128 -4.80 -12.56 -1.11
CA ALA A 128 -4.06 -12.15 -2.30
C ALA A 128 -5.05 -11.94 -3.46
N VAL A 129 -5.10 -10.71 -3.98
CA VAL A 129 -5.93 -10.32 -5.14
C VAL A 129 -5.12 -10.20 -6.44
N ARG A 130 -3.79 -10.17 -6.34
CA ARG A 130 -2.86 -10.28 -7.47
C ARG A 130 -1.71 -11.23 -7.14
N SER A 131 -1.15 -11.82 -8.20
CA SER A 131 0.10 -12.59 -8.11
C SER A 131 1.31 -11.67 -7.86
N ASN A 132 2.46 -12.27 -7.59
CA ASN A 132 3.74 -11.55 -7.46
C ASN A 132 4.18 -10.84 -8.76
N ARG A 133 3.55 -11.15 -9.88
CA ARG A 133 3.76 -10.49 -11.19
C ARG A 133 2.69 -9.43 -11.49
N GLY A 134 1.85 -9.06 -10.50
CA GLY A 134 0.79 -8.07 -10.67
C GLY A 134 -0.44 -8.55 -11.45
N VAL A 135 -0.47 -9.81 -11.87
CA VAL A 135 -1.61 -10.38 -12.60
C VAL A 135 -2.77 -10.59 -11.63
N PRO A 136 -3.99 -10.08 -11.93
CA PRO A 136 -5.16 -10.30 -11.11
C PRO A 136 -5.43 -11.80 -10.90
N VAL A 137 -5.70 -12.17 -9.66
CA VAL A 137 -6.13 -13.55 -9.34
C VAL A 137 -7.55 -13.74 -9.82
N THR A 138 -7.83 -14.89 -10.43
CA THR A 138 -9.19 -15.26 -10.83
C THR A 138 -9.78 -16.31 -9.89
N PRO A 139 -11.12 -16.39 -9.73
CA PRO A 139 -11.75 -17.42 -8.93
C PRO A 139 -11.35 -18.84 -9.30
N GLY A 140 -11.16 -19.11 -10.61
CA GLY A 140 -10.69 -20.41 -11.09
C GLY A 140 -9.26 -20.75 -10.66
N ALA A 141 -8.38 -19.77 -10.57
CA ALA A 141 -7.01 -19.96 -10.09
C ALA A 141 -6.98 -20.32 -8.59
N LEU A 142 -7.82 -19.69 -7.78
CA LEU A 142 -7.96 -20.03 -6.35
C LEU A 142 -8.46 -21.46 -6.15
N ARG A 143 -9.47 -21.88 -6.90
CA ARG A 143 -9.99 -23.27 -6.84
C ARG A 143 -8.92 -24.30 -7.20
N ARG A 144 -8.16 -24.06 -8.26
CA ARG A 144 -7.04 -24.95 -8.65
C ARG A 144 -5.98 -25.05 -7.57
N LYS A 145 -5.61 -23.92 -6.95
CA LYS A 145 -4.63 -23.90 -5.86
C LYS A 145 -5.12 -24.65 -4.63
N ALA A 146 -6.39 -24.52 -4.26
CA ALA A 146 -7.00 -25.24 -3.15
C ALA A 146 -7.03 -26.75 -3.43
N ALA A 147 -7.45 -27.17 -4.63
CA ALA A 147 -7.46 -28.57 -5.05
C ALA A 147 -6.06 -29.18 -5.02
N ALA A 148 -5.05 -28.49 -5.54
CA ALA A 148 -3.67 -28.95 -5.52
C ALA A 148 -3.13 -29.09 -4.09
N LYS A 149 -3.45 -28.16 -3.19
CA LYS A 149 -3.09 -28.24 -1.77
C LYS A 149 -3.71 -29.46 -1.08
N ASN A 150 -5.00 -29.74 -1.34
CA ASN A 150 -5.71 -30.87 -0.77
C ASN A 150 -5.15 -32.22 -1.29
N ALA A 151 -4.85 -32.29 -2.58
CA ALA A 151 -4.22 -33.47 -3.19
C ALA A 151 -2.84 -33.76 -2.57
N ALA A 152 -2.00 -32.73 -2.38
CA ALA A 152 -0.70 -32.88 -1.74
C ALA A 152 -0.83 -33.35 -0.27
N ALA A 153 -1.81 -32.80 0.48
CA ALA A 153 -2.06 -33.22 1.86
C ALA A 153 -2.54 -34.68 1.96
N ALA A 154 -3.37 -35.13 1.01
CA ALA A 154 -3.84 -36.52 0.96
C ALA A 154 -2.69 -37.53 0.68
N GLN A 155 -1.72 -37.15 -0.15
CA GLN A 155 -0.53 -37.97 -0.43
C GLN A 155 0.40 -38.09 0.78
N GLN A 156 0.49 -37.10 1.64
CA GLN A 156 1.32 -37.11 2.85
C GLN A 156 0.67 -37.89 4.01
N GLY A 157 -0.65 -38.02 4.05
CA GLY A 157 -1.40 -38.73 5.09
C GLY A 157 -1.52 -40.25 4.85
N GLY A 158 -1.19 -40.73 3.66
CA GLY A 158 -1.30 -42.14 3.29
C GLY A 158 -0.05 -43.03 3.56
N ALA A 159 1.02 -42.45 4.09
CA ALA A 159 2.28 -43.17 4.43
C ALA A 159 2.37 -43.47 5.94
N ARG A 160 1.45 -44.28 6.46
CA ARG A 160 1.53 -44.88 7.80
C ARG A 160 1.21 -46.35 7.71
#